data_641fc7db321adfe7a088505ee60a98c3
#
_entry.id   641fc7db321adfe7a088505ee60a98c3
#
_cell.length_a   1.000
_cell.length_b   1.000
_cell.length_c   1.000
_cell.angle_alpha   90.00
_cell.angle_beta   90.00
_cell.angle_gamma   90.00
#
_symmetry.space_group_name_H-M   'P 1'
#
loop_
_entity.id
_entity.type
_entity.pdbx_description
1 polymer ?
#
loop_
_entity_poly.entity_id
_entity_poly.type
_entity_poly.pdbx_seq_one_letter_code
_entity_poly.pdbx_strand_id
1 'polypeptide(L)'
;MKTFLNSLRAALSPTTRRGASETAPIRLDISAYETIYAVGDVHGCLELARDLELKIHEAAEADEGRSAILYLGDVIDRGPKSAHVLDHLTRRHAGGLPRLCLRGNHEQFFLDFLEDPKGSLDWLDFGGRETLNSYGIYETRGTLER
;
A
#
# COMPACT_ATOMS: atom_id res chain seq x y z
N MET A 1 24.88 -3.88 0.24
CA MET A 1 23.91 -3.12 1.06
C MET A 1 23.66 -1.69 0.57
N LYS A 2 24.69 -0.82 0.42
CA LYS A 2 24.47 0.56 -0.10
C LYS A 2 23.81 0.60 -1.47
N THR A 3 24.18 -0.29 -2.39
CA THR A 3 23.59 -0.38 -3.74
C THR A 3 22.11 -0.81 -3.70
N PHE A 4 21.78 -1.77 -2.83
CA PHE A 4 20.40 -2.25 -2.60
C PHE A 4 19.48 -1.12 -2.09
N LEU A 5 19.89 -0.46 -1.01
CA LEU A 5 19.13 0.66 -0.44
C LEU A 5 18.95 1.81 -1.44
N ASN A 6 19.96 2.05 -2.29
CA ASN A 6 19.86 3.06 -3.34
C ASN A 6 18.87 2.65 -4.44
N SER A 7 18.85 1.37 -4.84
CA SER A 7 17.88 0.84 -5.81
C SER A 7 16.45 0.89 -5.25
N LEU A 8 16.26 0.47 -4.01
CA LEU A 8 14.97 0.53 -3.33
C LEU A 8 14.49 1.97 -3.16
N ARG A 9 15.37 2.87 -2.71
CA ARG A 9 15.06 4.30 -2.61
C ARG A 9 14.78 4.94 -3.96
N ALA A 10 15.46 4.52 -5.04
CA ALA A 10 15.19 5.00 -6.39
C ALA A 10 13.83 4.52 -6.90
N ALA A 11 13.47 3.25 -6.63
CA ALA A 11 12.17 2.69 -7.00
C ALA A 11 11.00 3.30 -6.22
N LEU A 12 11.25 3.73 -4.97
CA LEU A 12 10.25 4.32 -4.06
C LEU A 12 10.30 5.85 -4.00
N SER A 13 11.23 6.50 -4.71
CA SER A 13 11.36 7.97 -4.68
C SER A 13 10.21 8.64 -5.42
N PRO A 14 9.28 9.29 -4.75
CA PRO A 14 8.46 10.32 -5.38
C PRO A 14 9.38 11.49 -5.73
N THR A 15 9.17 12.08 -6.88
CA THR A 15 9.97 13.17 -7.48
C THR A 15 9.96 14.49 -6.66
N THR A 16 9.54 14.47 -5.40
CA THR A 16 9.53 15.67 -4.55
C THR A 16 9.80 15.29 -3.09
N ARG A 17 11.06 15.48 -2.66
CA ARG A 17 11.38 15.58 -1.22
C ARG A 17 10.71 16.82 -0.65
N ARG A 18 9.60 16.66 0.03
CA ARG A 18 9.23 17.56 1.12
C ARG A 18 9.78 16.97 2.41
N GLY A 19 10.46 17.83 3.20
CA GLY A 19 11.07 17.44 4.46
C GLY A 19 10.06 16.72 5.37
N ALA A 20 10.57 15.77 6.17
CA ALA A 20 9.81 15.09 7.19
C ALA A 20 9.27 16.12 8.19
N SER A 21 8.08 16.63 7.92
CA SER A 21 7.22 17.26 8.90
C SER A 21 6.56 16.10 9.63
N GLU A 22 6.62 16.09 10.94
CA GLU A 22 5.71 15.32 11.79
C GLU A 22 4.29 15.65 11.33
N THR A 23 3.75 14.83 10.43
CA THR A 23 2.39 15.03 9.97
C THR A 23 1.47 14.62 11.11
N ALA A 24 0.75 15.61 11.66
CA ALA A 24 -0.37 15.33 12.55
C ALA A 24 -1.22 14.20 11.94
N PRO A 25 -1.75 13.28 12.75
CA PRO A 25 -2.57 12.19 12.24
C PRO A 25 -3.68 12.76 11.36
N ILE A 26 -3.79 12.26 10.13
CA ILE A 26 -4.87 12.65 9.23
C ILE A 26 -6.16 12.17 9.89
N ARG A 27 -6.96 13.14 10.35
CA ARG A 27 -8.31 12.83 10.85
C ARG A 27 -9.25 12.78 9.65
N LEU A 28 -9.80 11.62 9.43
CA LEU A 28 -10.84 11.43 8.45
C LEU A 28 -12.16 11.86 9.06
N ASP A 29 -12.81 12.83 8.44
CA ASP A 29 -14.21 13.15 8.78
C ASP A 29 -15.11 12.15 8.02
N ILE A 30 -15.41 11.05 8.68
CA ILE A 30 -16.31 10.01 8.15
C ILE A 30 -17.76 10.49 8.07
N SER A 31 -18.14 11.55 8.79
CA SER A 31 -19.49 12.12 8.74
C SER A 31 -19.80 12.80 7.40
N ALA A 32 -18.76 13.01 6.56
CA ALA A 32 -18.93 13.52 5.20
C ALA A 32 -19.48 12.48 4.20
N TYR A 33 -19.64 11.21 4.63
CA TYR A 33 -20.05 10.10 3.77
C TYR A 33 -21.24 9.38 4.41
N GLU A 34 -22.26 9.10 3.62
CA GLU A 34 -23.42 8.31 4.01
C GLU A 34 -23.10 6.81 3.97
N THR A 35 -22.26 6.39 3.00
CA THR A 35 -21.85 4.98 2.86
C THR A 35 -20.33 4.86 2.82
N ILE A 36 -19.78 3.92 3.59
CA ILE A 36 -18.36 3.57 3.56
C ILE A 36 -18.22 2.07 3.27
N TYR A 37 -17.62 1.76 2.13
CA TYR A 37 -17.27 0.40 1.73
C TYR A 37 -15.92 0.02 2.31
N ALA A 38 -15.90 -0.86 3.31
CA ALA A 38 -14.66 -1.34 3.92
C ALA A 38 -14.10 -2.53 3.15
N VAL A 39 -12.82 -2.42 2.74
CA VAL A 39 -12.07 -3.49 2.06
C VAL A 39 -10.99 -4.00 3.00
N GLY A 40 -10.98 -5.32 3.25
CA GLY A 40 -9.97 -5.99 4.05
C GLY A 40 -8.64 -6.19 3.29
N ASP A 41 -7.89 -7.20 3.72
CA ASP A 41 -6.57 -7.53 3.19
C ASP A 41 -6.59 -7.73 1.67
N VAL A 42 -5.67 -7.05 0.98
CA VAL A 42 -5.50 -7.15 -0.48
C VAL A 42 -4.28 -7.99 -0.84
N HIS A 43 -3.22 -7.88 -0.06
CA HIS A 43 -2.00 -8.65 -0.21
C HIS A 43 -1.52 -8.79 -1.65
N GLY A 44 -1.28 -7.67 -2.34
CA GLY A 44 -0.72 -7.67 -3.69
C GLY A 44 -1.62 -8.26 -4.79
N CYS A 45 -2.91 -8.51 -4.50
CA CYS A 45 -3.88 -9.07 -5.44
C CYS A 45 -4.60 -7.97 -6.24
N LEU A 46 -3.87 -7.29 -7.12
CA LEU A 46 -4.35 -6.11 -7.86
C LEU A 46 -5.66 -6.35 -8.62
N GLU A 47 -5.76 -7.46 -9.34
CA GLU A 47 -6.93 -7.75 -10.18
C GLU A 47 -8.18 -7.91 -9.33
N LEU A 48 -8.08 -8.66 -8.22
CA LEU A 48 -9.19 -8.85 -7.29
C LEU A 48 -9.62 -7.53 -6.65
N ALA A 49 -8.65 -6.65 -6.29
CA ALA A 49 -8.96 -5.35 -5.75
C ALA A 49 -9.71 -4.48 -6.77
N ARG A 50 -9.29 -4.49 -8.04
CA ARG A 50 -9.97 -3.76 -9.12
C ARG A 50 -11.38 -4.28 -9.40
N ASP A 51 -11.54 -5.60 -9.45
CA ASP A 51 -12.85 -6.23 -9.67
C ASP A 51 -13.80 -5.91 -8.51
N LEU A 52 -13.28 -5.88 -7.27
CA LEU A 52 -14.06 -5.47 -6.11
C LEU A 52 -14.44 -3.99 -6.18
N GLU A 53 -13.50 -3.09 -6.55
CA GLU A 53 -13.80 -1.67 -6.72
C GLU A 53 -14.88 -1.43 -7.77
N LEU A 54 -14.87 -2.15 -8.90
CA LEU A 54 -15.95 -2.05 -9.91
C LEU A 54 -17.31 -2.37 -9.30
N LYS A 55 -17.43 -3.45 -8.53
CA LYS A 55 -18.68 -3.80 -7.85
C LYS A 55 -19.10 -2.78 -6.81
N ILE A 56 -18.13 -2.19 -6.10
CA ILE A 56 -18.40 -1.11 -5.15
C ILE A 56 -18.92 0.14 -5.89
N HIS A 57 -18.33 0.49 -7.03
CA HIS A 57 -18.81 1.61 -7.84
C HIS A 57 -20.24 1.38 -8.32
N GLU A 58 -20.54 0.18 -8.85
CA GLU A 58 -21.89 -0.18 -9.26
C GLU A 58 -22.91 -0.10 -8.09
N ALA A 59 -22.52 -0.57 -6.90
CA ALA A 59 -23.37 -0.47 -5.71
C ALA A 59 -23.57 0.98 -5.27
N ALA A 60 -22.50 1.79 -5.30
CA ALA A 60 -22.54 3.20 -4.89
C ALA A 60 -23.34 4.09 -5.84
N GLU A 61 -23.50 3.71 -7.12
CA GLU A 61 -24.39 4.41 -8.06
C GLU A 61 -25.86 4.30 -7.67
N ALA A 62 -26.22 3.26 -6.92
CA ALA A 62 -27.59 3.05 -6.40
C ALA A 62 -27.82 3.73 -5.04
N ASP A 63 -26.75 4.18 -4.37
CA ASP A 63 -26.85 4.86 -3.09
C ASP A 63 -27.24 6.33 -3.26
N GLU A 64 -28.12 6.82 -2.38
CA GLU A 64 -28.36 8.25 -2.24
C GLU A 64 -27.28 8.83 -1.32
N GLY A 65 -26.44 9.74 -1.86
CA GLY A 65 -25.44 10.45 -1.07
C GLY A 65 -23.98 10.16 -1.45
N ARG A 66 -23.08 10.56 -0.57
CA ARG A 66 -21.63 10.45 -0.81
C ARG A 66 -21.10 9.14 -0.27
N SER A 67 -20.41 8.39 -1.12
CA SER A 67 -19.75 7.13 -0.75
C SER A 67 -18.24 7.23 -0.80
N ALA A 68 -17.54 6.38 -0.03
CA ALA A 68 -16.09 6.24 -0.04
C ALA A 68 -15.67 4.77 0.13
N ILE A 69 -14.45 4.45 -0.32
CA ILE A 69 -13.81 3.15 -0.12
C ILE A 69 -12.75 3.30 0.98
N LEU A 70 -12.81 2.45 2.01
CA LEU A 70 -11.84 2.40 3.10
C LEU A 70 -11.10 1.06 3.07
N TYR A 71 -9.82 1.08 2.69
CA TYR A 71 -8.92 -0.06 2.83
C TYR A 71 -8.41 -0.14 4.28
N LEU A 72 -8.56 -1.30 4.91
CA LEU A 72 -8.24 -1.51 6.33
C LEU A 72 -6.74 -1.77 6.60
N GLY A 73 -5.91 -1.73 5.55
CA GLY A 73 -4.49 -2.03 5.58
C GLY A 73 -4.18 -3.36 4.91
N ASP A 74 -2.94 -3.85 5.08
CA ASP A 74 -2.42 -5.10 4.54
C ASP A 74 -2.62 -5.22 3.01
N VAL A 75 -2.27 -4.15 2.30
CA VAL A 75 -2.42 -4.08 0.84
C VAL A 75 -1.22 -4.67 0.10
N ILE A 76 -0.09 -4.82 0.80
CA ILE A 76 1.16 -5.39 0.29
C ILE A 76 1.42 -6.81 0.80
N ASP A 77 2.53 -7.39 0.37
CA ASP A 77 3.08 -8.71 0.74
C ASP A 77 2.26 -9.88 0.19
N ARG A 78 2.88 -11.08 0.22
CA ARG A 78 2.31 -12.37 -0.19
C ARG A 78 1.97 -12.48 -1.68
N GLY A 79 1.20 -11.57 -2.20
CA GLY A 79 0.81 -11.56 -3.62
C GLY A 79 1.83 -10.87 -4.53
N PRO A 80 1.74 -11.13 -5.84
CA PRO A 80 2.82 -10.78 -6.78
C PRO A 80 2.86 -9.32 -7.21
N LYS A 81 1.86 -8.50 -6.87
CA LYS A 81 1.67 -7.17 -7.45
C LYS A 81 1.57 -6.04 -6.43
N SER A 82 2.26 -6.15 -5.28
CA SER A 82 2.24 -5.13 -4.21
C SER A 82 2.56 -3.72 -4.71
N ALA A 83 3.62 -3.56 -5.53
CA ALA A 83 3.97 -2.28 -6.14
C ALA A 83 2.82 -1.69 -6.98
N HIS A 84 2.15 -2.54 -7.76
CA HIS A 84 1.05 -2.11 -8.61
C HIS A 84 -0.22 -1.79 -7.82
N VAL A 85 -0.45 -2.48 -6.68
CA VAL A 85 -1.55 -2.14 -5.76
C VAL A 85 -1.30 -0.75 -5.17
N LEU A 86 -0.08 -0.47 -4.68
CA LEU A 86 0.27 0.85 -4.16
C LEU A 86 0.11 1.94 -5.23
N ASP A 87 0.57 1.69 -6.45
CA ASP A 87 0.37 2.60 -7.58
C ASP A 87 -1.12 2.85 -7.86
N HIS A 88 -1.93 1.79 -7.84
CA HIS A 88 -3.37 1.88 -8.08
C HIS A 88 -4.08 2.71 -7.00
N LEU A 89 -3.75 2.48 -5.72
CA LEU A 89 -4.38 3.17 -4.59
C LEU A 89 -3.96 4.65 -4.48
N THR A 90 -2.73 4.98 -4.89
CA THR A 90 -2.22 6.37 -4.84
C THR A 90 -2.67 7.23 -6.01
N ARG A 91 -3.07 6.63 -7.14
CA ARG A 91 -3.59 7.37 -8.29
C ARG A 91 -5.00 7.88 -8.03
N ARG A 92 -5.21 9.17 -8.27
CA ARG A 92 -6.56 9.74 -8.30
C ARG A 92 -7.24 9.37 -9.61
N HIS A 93 -8.40 8.75 -9.53
CA HIS A 93 -9.25 8.51 -10.70
C HIS A 93 -10.28 9.63 -10.78
N ALA A 94 -10.33 10.32 -11.93
CA ALA A 94 -11.35 11.34 -12.17
C ALA A 94 -12.73 10.66 -12.16
N GLY A 95 -13.64 11.17 -11.33
CA GLY A 95 -15.00 10.61 -11.19
C GLY A 95 -15.11 9.34 -10.33
N GLY A 96 -14.00 8.83 -9.77
CA GLY A 96 -14.04 7.66 -8.86
C GLY A 96 -14.36 8.05 -7.42
N LEU A 97 -14.79 7.05 -6.64
CA LEU A 97 -15.00 7.21 -5.20
C LEU A 97 -13.68 7.57 -4.49
N PRO A 98 -13.72 8.43 -3.47
CA PRO A 98 -12.56 8.66 -2.61
C PRO A 98 -12.06 7.36 -1.99
N ARG A 99 -10.75 7.13 -2.04
CA ARG A 99 -10.08 6.01 -1.40
C ARG A 99 -9.32 6.49 -0.18
N LEU A 100 -9.47 5.76 0.88
CA LEU A 100 -8.82 5.96 2.17
C LEU A 100 -8.12 4.67 2.53
N CYS A 101 -6.87 4.76 2.95
CA CYS A 101 -6.10 3.57 3.31
C CYS A 101 -5.58 3.73 4.74
N LEU A 102 -5.90 2.76 5.58
CA LEU A 102 -5.26 2.60 6.88
C LEU A 102 -3.93 1.88 6.70
N ARG A 103 -3.07 2.00 7.69
CA ARG A 103 -1.82 1.24 7.75
C ARG A 103 -2.09 -0.05 8.50
N GLY A 104 -1.89 -1.20 7.84
CA GLY A 104 -1.88 -2.50 8.48
C GLY A 104 -0.51 -2.86 9.07
N ASN A 105 -0.40 -4.05 9.65
CA ASN A 105 0.87 -4.52 10.20
C ASN A 105 1.90 -4.85 9.10
N HIS A 106 1.47 -5.28 7.91
CA HIS A 106 2.37 -5.53 6.78
C HIS A 106 3.03 -4.25 6.27
N GLU A 107 2.30 -3.14 6.16
CA GLU A 107 2.87 -1.84 5.84
C GLU A 107 3.84 -1.37 6.92
N GLN A 108 3.55 -1.62 8.21
CA GLN A 108 4.47 -1.26 9.29
C GLN A 108 5.77 -2.06 9.18
N PHE A 109 5.71 -3.38 8.99
CA PHE A 109 6.90 -4.22 8.80
C PHE A 109 7.75 -3.77 7.61
N PHE A 110 7.10 -3.36 6.52
CA PHE A 110 7.82 -2.81 5.37
C PHE A 110 8.52 -1.49 5.70
N LEU A 111 7.88 -0.59 6.44
CA LEU A 111 8.49 0.66 6.87
C LEU A 111 9.68 0.42 7.81
N ASP A 112 9.53 -0.50 8.76
CA ASP A 112 10.62 -0.91 9.67
C ASP A 112 11.79 -1.50 8.89
N PHE A 113 11.53 -2.33 7.86
CA PHE A 113 12.55 -2.84 6.96
C PHE A 113 13.23 -1.74 6.14
N LEU A 114 12.52 -0.72 5.70
CA LEU A 114 13.13 0.43 4.99
C LEU A 114 14.04 1.25 5.91
N GLU A 115 13.73 1.31 7.20
CA GLU A 115 14.50 2.04 8.20
C GLU A 115 15.72 1.24 8.66
N ASP A 116 15.51 -0.03 9.05
CA ASP A 116 16.57 -0.97 9.47
C ASP A 116 16.41 -2.34 8.78
N PRO A 117 16.94 -2.51 7.56
CA PRO A 117 16.83 -3.77 6.83
C PRO A 117 17.45 -4.97 7.54
N LYS A 118 18.52 -4.77 8.32
CA LYS A 118 19.18 -5.88 9.04
C LYS A 118 18.40 -6.34 10.26
N GLY A 119 17.79 -5.41 10.98
CA GLY A 119 16.97 -5.70 12.15
C GLY A 119 15.59 -6.25 11.82
N SER A 120 15.13 -6.12 10.56
CA SER A 120 13.76 -6.43 10.15
C SER A 120 13.69 -7.52 9.08
N LEU A 121 14.68 -8.43 9.00
CA LEU A 121 14.74 -9.48 7.97
C LEU A 121 13.57 -10.47 8.04
N ASP A 122 12.95 -10.63 9.20
CA ASP A 122 11.81 -11.54 9.37
C ASP A 122 10.60 -11.15 8.51
N TRP A 123 10.47 -9.85 8.16
CA TRP A 123 9.45 -9.39 7.22
C TRP A 123 9.50 -10.13 5.87
N LEU A 124 10.69 -10.50 5.41
CA LEU A 124 10.84 -11.25 4.16
C LEU A 124 10.11 -12.60 4.19
N ASP A 125 10.01 -13.22 5.36
CA ASP A 125 9.36 -14.52 5.54
C ASP A 125 7.84 -14.39 5.74
N PHE A 126 7.35 -13.17 5.99
CA PHE A 126 5.91 -12.85 6.07
C PHE A 126 5.29 -12.41 4.73
N GLY A 127 6.05 -12.50 3.62
CA GLY A 127 5.61 -12.13 2.28
C GLY A 127 6.26 -10.86 1.73
N GLY A 128 7.25 -10.31 2.43
CA GLY A 128 7.99 -9.14 1.98
C GLY A 128 8.85 -9.39 0.74
N ARG A 129 9.24 -10.66 0.48
CA ARG A 129 9.96 -11.04 -0.74
C ARG A 129 9.13 -10.76 -1.98
N GLU A 130 7.85 -11.08 -1.95
CA GLU A 130 6.91 -10.84 -3.03
C GLU A 130 6.76 -9.35 -3.29
N THR A 131 6.74 -8.55 -2.23
CA THR A 131 6.75 -7.08 -2.35
C THR A 131 8.03 -6.57 -3.01
N LEU A 132 9.22 -7.00 -2.56
CA LEU A 132 10.48 -6.64 -3.21
C LEU A 132 10.53 -7.10 -4.67
N ASN A 133 10.09 -8.32 -4.95
CA ASN A 133 10.03 -8.87 -6.31
C ASN A 133 9.13 -8.03 -7.21
N SER A 134 8.01 -7.51 -6.69
CA SER A 134 7.09 -6.65 -7.43
C SER A 134 7.71 -5.30 -7.83
N TYR A 135 8.76 -4.87 -7.14
CA TYR A 135 9.62 -3.72 -7.48
C TYR A 135 10.83 -4.12 -8.33
N GLY A 136 10.96 -5.38 -8.76
CA GLY A 136 12.09 -5.89 -9.53
C GLY A 136 13.37 -6.10 -8.69
N ILE A 137 13.23 -6.22 -7.38
CA ILE A 137 14.32 -6.42 -6.43
C ILE A 137 14.31 -7.87 -5.97
N TYR A 138 15.27 -8.67 -6.46
CA TYR A 138 15.37 -10.11 -6.24
C TYR A 138 16.48 -10.43 -5.24
N GLU A 139 16.33 -9.97 -4.02
CA GLU A 139 17.31 -10.18 -2.96
C GLU A 139 16.96 -11.39 -2.10
N THR A 140 17.98 -12.04 -1.55
CA THR A 140 17.81 -13.13 -0.59
C THR A 140 18.26 -12.67 0.80
N ARG A 141 17.77 -13.37 1.85
CA ARG A 141 18.20 -13.10 3.23
C ARG A 141 19.73 -13.11 3.35
N GLY A 142 20.40 -14.11 2.76
CA GLY A 142 21.85 -14.21 2.78
C GLY A 142 22.61 -13.09 2.03
N THR A 143 21.96 -12.40 1.08
CA THR A 143 22.52 -11.21 0.42
C THR A 143 22.38 -9.98 1.31
N LEU A 144 21.34 -9.88 2.11
CA LEU A 144 21.04 -8.75 2.98
C LEU A 144 21.82 -8.79 4.32
N GLU A 145 22.20 -9.99 4.77
CA GLU A 145 22.99 -10.19 5.99
C GLU A 145 24.48 -9.79 5.81
N ARG A 146 24.98 -9.73 4.59
CA ARG A 146 26.34 -9.27 4.23
C ARG A 146 26.40 -7.77 4.08
#